data_d8063ec347dc0982be9f6b247b79e27f
#
_entry.id   d8063ec347dc0982be9f6b247b79e27f
#
_cell.length_a   1.000
_cell.length_b   1.000
_cell.length_c   1.000
_cell.angle_alpha   90.00
_cell.angle_beta   90.00
_cell.angle_gamma   90.00
#
_symmetry.space_group_name_H-M   'P 1'
#
loop_
_entity.id
_entity.type
_entity.pdbx_description
1 polymer ?
#
loop_
_entity_poly.entity_id
_entity_poly.type
_entity_poly.pdbx_seq_one_letter_code
_entity_poly.pdbx_strand_id
1 'polypeptide(L)'
;AACGGKGKASGGAKASGMAADQEVTHKDGVITAGISYELGTNGYDPMTTSSALTVAANWHTLEGLTELHPATREVYAALAAEMPKKVDDTTYEVALRKDAKFSDGSAVTADDVVFSFTRVLDPANKSLYSQFLPFIDKVEAKDAGTVTIKLKYAFSLVAERLSVVKIVPKAVVEADAKKFDMNPVGSGPYKMTDNGAASQKLVFERNDKYNGPRPALAKSMTWQVLPDDTTRTNAMTSGSVQAIDAVPAANLKTLKDPVKVAAQQGFGLLFAMFNNTTFSNVKARQAVLYALDYAKICDTGMAGLATPATCFVQDGHPAYKKAKTVYSKDAAKAKSLLSEAGITTINLLCTDHGWFSAVRPIIRENLEALGVTVKYDEKKSADTYSFIDSGQGAWDVLIAPGDPSVFGNDADLLMRWWYSGDVWTESRMHWKGSESQAAVQKLLDEAVKLEGDKQVSKWQEIFDKLSEDVPLYPIFHRKAPTAYDSTTLENFKPIALTGLSFVGTGSTKS
;
A
#
# COMPACT_ATOMS: atom_id res chain seq x y z
N ALA A 1 2.03 -14.28 22.12
CA ALA A 1 1.90 -14.35 20.66
C ALA A 1 2.96 -13.51 19.98
N ALA A 2 3.05 -12.25 20.35
CA ALA A 2 4.07 -11.36 19.80
C ALA A 2 5.49 -11.86 20.08
N CYS A 3 5.68 -12.50 21.20
CA CYS A 3 7.00 -13.03 21.59
C CYS A 3 7.50 -14.12 20.64
N GLY A 4 6.60 -14.95 20.18
CA GLY A 4 6.99 -16.00 19.24
C GLY A 4 7.46 -15.45 17.90
N GLY A 5 6.85 -14.38 17.45
CA GLY A 5 7.26 -13.73 16.23
C GLY A 5 8.64 -13.10 16.34
N LYS A 6 8.92 -12.56 17.48
CA LYS A 6 10.23 -11.95 17.73
C LYS A 6 11.37 -12.97 17.67
N GLY A 7 11.16 -14.09 18.32
CA GLY A 7 12.15 -15.15 18.29
C GLY A 7 12.41 -15.63 16.87
N LYS A 8 11.38 -15.69 16.07
CA LYS A 8 11.51 -16.10 14.67
C LYS A 8 12.25 -15.05 13.85
N ALA A 9 11.91 -13.79 14.02
CA ALA A 9 12.56 -12.72 13.29
C ALA A 9 14.06 -12.64 13.57
N SER A 10 14.44 -12.89 14.82
CA SER A 10 15.86 -12.93 15.20
C SER A 10 16.51 -14.27 14.91
N GLY A 11 15.72 -15.26 14.62
CA GLY A 11 16.18 -16.61 14.35
C GLY A 11 16.79 -16.72 12.97
N GLY A 12 17.97 -16.15 12.81
CA GLY A 12 18.70 -16.19 11.54
C GLY A 12 19.04 -17.59 11.07
N ALA A 13 18.78 -18.62 11.85
CA ALA A 13 18.97 -20.00 11.46
C ALA A 13 18.29 -20.34 10.12
N LYS A 14 17.16 -19.70 9.84
CA LYS A 14 16.51 -19.77 8.56
C LYS A 14 16.83 -18.50 7.79
N ALA A 15 17.37 -18.63 6.59
CA ALA A 15 17.72 -17.49 5.75
C ALA A 15 16.56 -16.49 5.57
N SER A 16 15.32 -17.00 5.51
CA SER A 16 14.14 -16.19 5.35
C SER A 16 13.61 -15.57 6.65
N GLY A 17 13.92 -16.16 7.80
CA GLY A 17 13.32 -15.75 9.08
C GLY A 17 11.87 -16.13 9.25
N MET A 18 11.29 -16.97 8.37
CA MET A 18 9.91 -17.43 8.44
C MET A 18 9.77 -18.86 7.95
N ALA A 19 8.61 -19.48 8.22
CA ALA A 19 8.30 -20.82 7.76
C ALA A 19 8.21 -20.85 6.23
N ALA A 20 8.70 -21.94 5.64
CA ALA A 20 8.56 -22.17 4.21
C ALA A 20 7.08 -22.27 3.81
N ASP A 21 6.77 -21.92 2.57
CA ASP A 21 5.46 -22.15 1.98
C ASP A 21 5.19 -23.66 1.90
N GLN A 22 3.92 -24.04 1.93
CA GLN A 22 3.52 -25.44 1.76
C GLN A 22 3.92 -25.91 0.36
N GLU A 23 4.30 -27.18 0.26
CA GLU A 23 4.54 -27.78 -1.05
C GLU A 23 3.25 -27.88 -1.86
N VAL A 24 3.37 -27.75 -3.16
CA VAL A 24 2.26 -27.92 -4.10
C VAL A 24 2.49 -29.20 -4.93
N THR A 25 1.41 -29.81 -5.36
CA THR A 25 1.46 -31.03 -6.16
C THR A 25 1.74 -30.76 -7.64
N HIS A 26 1.35 -29.57 -8.14
CA HIS A 26 1.49 -29.18 -9.54
C HIS A 26 2.34 -27.92 -9.63
N LYS A 27 3.54 -28.06 -10.21
CA LYS A 27 4.51 -26.96 -10.34
C LYS A 27 4.56 -26.33 -11.72
N ASP A 28 3.86 -26.91 -12.70
CA ASP A 28 3.83 -26.41 -14.08
C ASP A 28 2.45 -25.92 -14.51
N GLY A 29 1.62 -25.59 -13.52
CA GLY A 29 0.30 -25.04 -13.76
C GLY A 29 0.34 -23.57 -14.19
N VAL A 30 -0.81 -23.12 -14.67
CA VAL A 30 -1.04 -21.73 -15.07
C VAL A 30 -2.02 -21.10 -14.10
N ILE A 31 -1.70 -19.90 -13.63
CA ILE A 31 -2.57 -19.10 -12.77
C ILE A 31 -3.25 -18.02 -13.63
N THR A 32 -4.55 -17.84 -13.44
CA THR A 32 -5.32 -16.77 -14.07
C THR A 32 -6.00 -15.93 -13.01
N ALA A 33 -5.99 -14.61 -13.16
CA ALA A 33 -6.62 -13.70 -12.23
C ALA A 33 -7.32 -12.55 -12.95
N GLY A 34 -8.35 -12.01 -12.32
CA GLY A 34 -9.02 -10.78 -12.73
C GLY A 34 -8.77 -9.69 -11.71
N ILE A 35 -8.18 -8.59 -12.13
CA ILE A 35 -7.73 -7.50 -11.27
C ILE A 35 -8.59 -6.26 -11.51
N SER A 36 -9.09 -5.67 -10.42
CA SER A 36 -9.99 -4.51 -10.48
C SER A 36 -9.28 -3.18 -10.77
N TYR A 37 -7.98 -3.10 -10.52
CA TYR A 37 -7.22 -1.86 -10.66
C TYR A 37 -6.56 -1.77 -12.02
N GLU A 38 -6.59 -0.56 -12.59
CA GLU A 38 -5.96 -0.25 -13.88
C GLU A 38 -4.52 0.22 -13.68
N LEU A 39 -3.76 0.26 -14.78
CA LEU A 39 -2.46 0.91 -14.81
C LEU A 39 -2.61 2.39 -14.43
N GLY A 40 -1.69 2.87 -13.57
CA GLY A 40 -1.62 4.28 -13.22
C GLY A 40 -0.91 5.11 -14.30
N THR A 41 -0.55 6.34 -13.95
CA THR A 41 0.19 7.26 -14.83
C THR A 41 1.64 6.83 -15.03
N ASN A 42 2.23 6.13 -14.05
CA ASN A 42 3.59 5.59 -14.10
C ASN A 42 3.54 4.12 -14.48
N GLY A 43 4.66 3.59 -14.96
CA GLY A 43 4.83 2.16 -15.23
C GLY A 43 5.15 1.36 -13.96
N TYR A 44 6.12 0.48 -14.08
CA TYR A 44 6.47 -0.51 -13.04
C TYR A 44 7.72 -0.17 -12.24
N ASP A 45 8.42 0.92 -12.56
CA ASP A 45 9.63 1.29 -11.83
C ASP A 45 9.31 1.47 -10.32
N PRO A 46 9.92 0.66 -9.43
CA PRO A 46 9.60 0.69 -8.01
C PRO A 46 10.01 1.98 -7.32
N MET A 47 10.83 2.82 -7.96
CA MET A 47 11.18 4.12 -7.40
C MET A 47 9.99 5.09 -7.41
N THR A 48 9.11 4.99 -8.40
CA THR A 48 8.05 5.98 -8.65
C THR A 48 6.65 5.41 -8.69
N THR A 49 6.47 4.12 -8.97
CA THR A 49 5.12 3.57 -9.09
C THR A 49 4.44 3.41 -7.73
N SER A 50 3.15 3.69 -7.70
CA SER A 50 2.33 3.55 -6.48
C SER A 50 0.93 3.00 -6.75
N SER A 51 0.60 2.66 -8.01
CA SER A 51 -0.71 2.09 -8.31
C SER A 51 -0.83 0.66 -7.76
N ALA A 52 -2.03 0.28 -7.33
CA ALA A 52 -2.27 -1.03 -6.73
C ALA A 52 -1.88 -2.18 -7.66
N LEU A 53 -2.16 -2.04 -8.96
CA LEU A 53 -1.83 -3.08 -9.94
C LEU A 53 -0.31 -3.28 -10.09
N THR A 54 0.43 -2.20 -10.28
CA THR A 54 1.88 -2.27 -10.50
C THR A 54 2.63 -2.69 -9.24
N VAL A 55 2.18 -2.25 -8.08
CA VAL A 55 2.77 -2.66 -6.79
C VAL A 55 2.58 -4.16 -6.58
N ALA A 56 1.38 -4.69 -6.82
CA ALA A 56 1.13 -6.13 -6.70
C ALA A 56 1.94 -6.93 -7.74
N ALA A 57 2.06 -6.45 -8.97
CA ALA A 57 2.92 -7.08 -9.97
C ALA A 57 4.37 -7.15 -9.49
N ASN A 58 4.87 -6.07 -8.91
CA ASN A 58 6.24 -5.97 -8.42
C ASN A 58 6.54 -6.93 -7.26
N TRP A 59 5.54 -7.33 -6.47
CA TRP A 59 5.73 -8.37 -5.45
C TRP A 59 6.22 -9.69 -6.06
N HIS A 60 5.91 -9.93 -7.33
CA HIS A 60 6.24 -11.18 -8.05
C HIS A 60 7.53 -11.10 -8.83
N THR A 61 7.91 -9.91 -9.29
CA THR A 61 9.04 -9.73 -10.24
C THR A 61 10.28 -9.10 -9.62
N LEU A 62 10.14 -8.40 -8.51
CA LEU A 62 11.21 -7.66 -7.84
C LEU A 62 11.42 -8.20 -6.43
N GLU A 63 12.59 -7.92 -5.87
CA GLU A 63 12.90 -8.20 -4.46
C GLU A 63 13.55 -6.99 -3.81
N GLY A 64 13.21 -6.75 -2.53
CA GLY A 64 14.03 -5.96 -1.64
C GLY A 64 15.13 -6.82 -1.01
N LEU A 65 15.98 -6.21 -0.23
CA LEU A 65 16.92 -6.95 0.63
C LEU A 65 16.14 -7.86 1.58
N THR A 66 15.07 -7.32 2.14
CA THR A 66 14.07 -8.01 2.93
C THR A 66 12.72 -7.86 2.25
N GLU A 67 11.78 -8.72 2.60
CA GLU A 67 10.38 -8.65 2.17
C GLU A 67 9.47 -8.91 3.35
N LEU A 68 8.24 -8.44 3.25
CA LEU A 68 7.18 -8.79 4.18
C LEU A 68 6.28 -9.83 3.54
N HIS A 69 6.05 -10.92 4.25
CA HIS A 69 5.11 -11.93 3.76
C HIS A 69 3.71 -11.28 3.64
N PRO A 70 3.06 -11.34 2.47
CA PRO A 70 1.82 -10.59 2.26
C PRO A 70 0.66 -11.03 3.17
N ALA A 71 0.63 -12.29 3.59
CA ALA A 71 -0.42 -12.80 4.48
C ALA A 71 -0.11 -12.60 5.95
N THR A 72 1.11 -12.92 6.41
CA THR A 72 1.51 -12.85 7.82
C THR A 72 2.12 -11.52 8.22
N ARG A 73 2.61 -10.76 7.27
CA ARG A 73 3.38 -9.53 7.46
C ARG A 73 4.68 -9.71 8.23
N GLU A 74 5.14 -10.95 8.38
CA GLU A 74 6.46 -11.23 8.95
C GLU A 74 7.56 -10.84 7.95
N VAL A 75 8.60 -10.18 8.45
CA VAL A 75 9.77 -9.81 7.64
C VAL A 75 10.67 -11.03 7.45
N TYR A 76 11.21 -11.18 6.24
CA TYR A 76 12.17 -12.24 5.95
C TYR A 76 13.28 -11.73 5.03
N ALA A 77 14.42 -12.40 5.07
CA ALA A 77 15.52 -12.13 4.14
C ALA A 77 15.12 -12.63 2.74
N ALA A 78 15.16 -11.76 1.75
CA ALA A 78 14.81 -12.08 0.36
C ALA A 78 16.06 -12.07 -0.51
N LEU A 79 16.49 -10.89 -0.97
CA LEU A 79 17.75 -10.77 -1.70
C LEU A 79 18.96 -10.85 -0.74
N ALA A 80 18.78 -10.47 0.51
CA ALA A 80 19.76 -10.72 1.55
C ALA A 80 19.84 -12.22 1.84
N ALA A 81 21.06 -12.72 2.10
CA ALA A 81 21.30 -14.11 2.47
C ALA A 81 20.71 -14.45 3.86
N GLU A 82 20.71 -13.46 4.75
CA GLU A 82 20.18 -13.55 6.11
C GLU A 82 19.69 -12.17 6.54
N MET A 83 19.04 -12.09 7.69
CA MET A 83 18.55 -10.82 8.20
C MET A 83 19.70 -9.82 8.37
N PRO A 84 19.45 -8.50 8.19
CA PRO A 84 20.49 -7.50 8.36
C PRO A 84 21.21 -7.63 9.70
N LYS A 85 22.52 -7.61 9.65
CA LYS A 85 23.37 -7.77 10.84
C LYS A 85 23.67 -6.39 11.43
N LYS A 86 23.26 -6.19 12.68
CA LYS A 86 23.59 -4.99 13.43
C LYS A 86 25.06 -5.05 13.86
N VAL A 87 25.88 -4.13 13.35
CA VAL A 87 27.29 -4.00 13.74
C VAL A 87 27.39 -3.10 14.97
N ASP A 88 26.69 -1.98 14.95
CA ASP A 88 26.51 -1.05 16.07
C ASP A 88 25.15 -0.33 15.88
N ASP A 89 24.82 0.59 16.76
CA ASP A 89 23.52 1.26 16.75
C ASP A 89 23.19 2.00 15.43
N THR A 90 24.18 2.40 14.68
CA THR A 90 24.03 3.18 13.44
C THR A 90 24.65 2.51 12.22
N THR A 91 25.02 1.23 12.32
CA THR A 91 25.65 0.51 11.22
C THR A 91 25.08 -0.89 11.11
N TYR A 92 24.60 -1.23 9.91
CA TYR A 92 24.17 -2.59 9.57
C TYR A 92 24.95 -3.09 8.36
N GLU A 93 25.19 -4.39 8.32
CA GLU A 93 25.75 -5.09 7.18
C GLU A 93 24.73 -6.08 6.63
N VAL A 94 24.62 -6.16 5.31
CA VAL A 94 23.74 -7.07 4.61
C VAL A 94 24.53 -7.82 3.55
N ALA A 95 24.69 -9.14 3.75
CA ALA A 95 25.24 -10.01 2.73
C ALA A 95 24.16 -10.39 1.72
N LEU A 96 24.48 -10.30 0.44
CA LEU A 96 23.57 -10.69 -0.63
C LEU A 96 23.51 -12.22 -0.77
N ARG A 97 22.35 -12.73 -1.15
CA ARG A 97 22.17 -14.14 -1.46
C ARG A 97 23.17 -14.56 -2.53
N LYS A 98 23.90 -15.63 -2.27
CA LYS A 98 24.94 -16.12 -3.15
C LYS A 98 24.35 -16.49 -4.53
N ASP A 99 25.05 -16.10 -5.59
CA ASP A 99 24.65 -16.37 -6.99
C ASP A 99 23.25 -15.81 -7.35
N ALA A 100 22.78 -14.77 -6.66
CA ALA A 100 21.55 -14.10 -7.02
C ALA A 100 21.67 -13.44 -8.38
N LYS A 101 20.64 -13.60 -9.22
CA LYS A 101 20.61 -13.05 -10.58
C LYS A 101 19.32 -12.30 -10.84
N PHE A 102 19.41 -11.31 -11.70
CA PHE A 102 18.25 -10.73 -12.32
C PHE A 102 17.70 -11.66 -13.41
N SER A 103 16.47 -11.44 -13.82
CA SER A 103 15.80 -12.28 -14.82
C SER A 103 16.49 -12.27 -16.19
N ASP A 104 17.31 -11.28 -16.49
CA ASP A 104 18.13 -11.22 -17.71
C ASP A 104 19.42 -12.05 -17.61
N GLY A 105 19.67 -12.67 -16.47
CA GLY A 105 20.85 -13.49 -16.21
C GLY A 105 22.04 -12.74 -15.61
N SER A 106 21.98 -11.42 -15.51
CA SER A 106 23.05 -10.64 -14.89
C SER A 106 23.09 -10.85 -13.37
N ALA A 107 24.28 -10.81 -12.80
CA ALA A 107 24.46 -10.97 -11.35
C ALA A 107 23.94 -9.75 -10.59
N VAL A 108 23.31 -10.01 -9.46
CA VAL A 108 22.96 -8.95 -8.50
C VAL A 108 24.19 -8.64 -7.66
N THR A 109 24.61 -7.38 -7.65
CA THR A 109 25.78 -6.94 -6.91
C THR A 109 25.46 -5.85 -5.89
N ALA A 110 26.38 -5.61 -4.98
CA ALA A 110 26.28 -4.51 -4.02
C ALA A 110 26.07 -3.16 -4.73
N ASP A 111 26.67 -2.96 -5.91
CA ASP A 111 26.48 -1.73 -6.67
C ASP A 111 25.03 -1.53 -7.11
N ASP A 112 24.32 -2.58 -7.45
CA ASP A 112 22.87 -2.51 -7.77
C ASP A 112 22.07 -2.09 -6.55
N VAL A 113 22.42 -2.57 -5.37
CA VAL A 113 21.79 -2.20 -4.10
C VAL A 113 22.04 -0.72 -3.80
N VAL A 114 23.29 -0.29 -3.86
CA VAL A 114 23.66 1.13 -3.63
C VAL A 114 22.92 2.04 -4.61
N PHE A 115 22.90 1.69 -5.87
CA PHE A 115 22.16 2.43 -6.89
C PHE A 115 20.68 2.54 -6.56
N SER A 116 20.06 1.43 -6.20
CA SER A 116 18.61 1.37 -5.91
C SER A 116 18.22 2.24 -4.72
N PHE A 117 19.01 2.23 -3.64
CA PHE A 117 18.76 3.09 -2.48
C PHE A 117 19.08 4.55 -2.79
N THR A 118 20.20 4.82 -3.42
CA THR A 118 20.66 6.19 -3.69
C THR A 118 19.65 6.94 -4.56
N ARG A 119 19.11 6.31 -5.60
CA ARG A 119 18.15 6.98 -6.48
C ARG A 119 16.81 7.26 -5.80
N VAL A 120 16.37 6.39 -4.86
CA VAL A 120 15.16 6.65 -4.06
C VAL A 120 15.38 7.79 -3.09
N LEU A 121 16.56 7.85 -2.47
CA LEU A 121 16.92 8.90 -1.49
C LEU A 121 17.23 10.25 -2.13
N ASP A 122 17.53 10.30 -3.42
CA ASP A 122 17.84 11.55 -4.11
C ASP A 122 16.56 12.40 -4.26
N PRO A 123 16.51 13.60 -3.64
CA PRO A 123 15.35 14.47 -3.72
C PRO A 123 14.97 14.86 -5.15
N ALA A 124 15.91 14.90 -6.07
CA ALA A 124 15.68 15.24 -7.46
C ALA A 124 14.74 14.24 -8.15
N ASN A 125 14.71 12.99 -7.69
CA ASN A 125 13.87 11.94 -8.25
C ASN A 125 12.45 11.94 -7.70
N LYS A 126 12.16 12.73 -6.67
CA LYS A 126 10.81 12.89 -6.09
C LYS A 126 10.11 11.57 -5.80
N SER A 127 10.84 10.58 -5.31
CA SER A 127 10.28 9.29 -4.93
C SER A 127 9.37 9.42 -3.72
N LEU A 128 8.17 8.86 -3.78
CA LEU A 128 7.24 8.80 -2.65
C LEU A 128 7.78 7.94 -1.50
N TYR A 129 8.76 7.09 -1.78
CA TYR A 129 9.31 6.13 -0.82
C TYR A 129 10.44 6.69 0.03
N SER A 130 11.04 7.79 -0.36
CA SER A 130 12.13 8.44 0.41
C SER A 130 11.68 8.82 1.82
N GLN A 131 10.43 9.19 1.99
CA GLN A 131 9.86 9.56 3.28
C GLN A 131 9.79 8.40 4.28
N PHE A 132 9.92 7.17 3.82
CA PHE A 132 10.00 5.99 4.67
C PHE A 132 11.41 5.70 5.19
N LEU A 133 12.40 6.41 4.66
CA LEU A 133 13.83 6.13 4.88
C LEU A 133 14.58 7.30 5.56
N PRO A 134 13.95 8.09 6.45
CA PRO A 134 14.62 9.25 7.05
C PRO A 134 15.78 8.84 7.96
N PHE A 135 15.84 7.59 8.36
CA PHE A 135 16.88 7.03 9.23
C PHE A 135 18.17 6.69 8.48
N ILE A 136 18.15 6.58 7.15
CA ILE A 136 19.32 6.20 6.36
C ILE A 136 20.17 7.42 6.08
N ASP A 137 21.46 7.35 6.46
CA ASP A 137 22.47 8.31 6.07
C ASP A 137 23.02 7.96 4.69
N LYS A 138 23.51 6.74 4.52
CA LYS A 138 24.00 6.26 3.22
C LYS A 138 24.07 4.74 3.17
N VAL A 139 24.08 4.22 1.94
CA VAL A 139 24.30 2.80 1.64
C VAL A 139 25.57 2.70 0.80
N GLU A 140 26.48 1.85 1.22
CA GLU A 140 27.80 1.68 0.60
C GLU A 140 28.05 0.20 0.26
N ALA A 141 28.78 -0.06 -0.81
CA ALA A 141 29.28 -1.38 -1.10
C ALA A 141 30.52 -1.62 -0.23
N LYS A 142 30.49 -2.68 0.59
CA LYS A 142 31.67 -3.15 1.33
C LYS A 142 32.55 -4.01 0.42
N ASP A 143 31.91 -4.87 -0.35
CA ASP A 143 32.48 -5.65 -1.44
C ASP A 143 31.35 -5.97 -2.44
N ALA A 144 31.62 -6.79 -3.45
CA ALA A 144 30.63 -7.10 -4.50
C ALA A 144 29.37 -7.82 -3.96
N GLY A 145 29.47 -8.48 -2.83
CA GLY A 145 28.39 -9.28 -2.24
C GLY A 145 27.88 -8.76 -0.89
N THR A 146 28.36 -7.62 -0.41
CA THR A 146 27.98 -7.09 0.91
C THR A 146 27.79 -5.59 0.85
N VAL A 147 26.70 -5.11 1.44
CA VAL A 147 26.46 -3.67 1.61
C VAL A 147 26.49 -3.27 3.07
N THR A 148 26.96 -2.06 3.31
CA THR A 148 26.92 -1.40 4.62
C THR A 148 25.85 -0.32 4.59
N ILE A 149 24.96 -0.34 5.56
CA ILE A 149 23.92 0.66 5.71
C ILE A 149 24.24 1.51 6.94
N LYS A 150 24.52 2.79 6.70
CA LYS A 150 24.79 3.77 7.73
C LYS A 150 23.51 4.50 8.09
N LEU A 151 23.21 4.59 9.37
CA LEU A 151 22.03 5.26 9.90
C LEU A 151 22.39 6.62 10.48
N LYS A 152 21.44 7.54 10.43
CA LYS A 152 21.56 8.86 11.08
C LYS A 152 21.34 8.77 12.59
N TYR A 153 20.61 7.75 13.04
CA TYR A 153 20.28 7.47 14.43
C TYR A 153 19.88 6.00 14.58
N ALA A 154 19.90 5.49 15.79
CA ALA A 154 19.43 4.13 16.07
C ALA A 154 17.95 4.01 15.71
N PHE A 155 17.58 2.96 14.96
CA PHE A 155 16.24 2.75 14.49
C PHE A 155 15.87 1.26 14.64
N SER A 156 14.76 0.98 15.30
CA SER A 156 14.37 -0.38 15.66
C SER A 156 13.72 -1.19 14.53
N LEU A 157 13.30 -0.55 13.44
CA LEU A 157 12.53 -1.17 12.36
C LEU A 157 13.31 -1.29 11.05
N VAL A 158 14.63 -1.41 11.14
CA VAL A 158 15.51 -1.44 9.95
C VAL A 158 15.13 -2.57 8.99
N ALA A 159 15.00 -3.79 9.51
CA ALA A 159 14.74 -4.96 8.68
C ALA A 159 13.43 -4.81 7.88
N GLU A 160 12.36 -4.41 8.54
CA GLU A 160 11.06 -4.21 7.91
C GLU A 160 11.10 -3.07 6.89
N ARG A 161 11.82 -2.01 7.22
CA ARG A 161 11.82 -0.80 6.39
C ARG A 161 12.66 -0.94 5.13
N LEU A 162 13.71 -1.77 5.14
CA LEU A 162 14.51 -2.03 3.94
C LEU A 162 13.70 -2.63 2.81
N SER A 163 12.59 -3.31 3.12
CA SER A 163 11.71 -3.93 2.12
C SER A 163 11.06 -2.92 1.17
N VAL A 164 11.00 -1.64 1.53
CA VAL A 164 10.38 -0.61 0.69
C VAL A 164 11.17 -0.32 -0.57
N VAL A 165 12.48 -0.60 -0.58
CA VAL A 165 13.35 -0.37 -1.74
C VAL A 165 13.55 -1.68 -2.48
N LYS A 166 12.99 -1.79 -3.68
CA LYS A 166 13.22 -2.94 -4.54
C LYS A 166 14.52 -2.73 -5.32
N ILE A 167 15.31 -3.78 -5.40
CA ILE A 167 16.63 -3.72 -6.02
C ILE A 167 16.50 -3.92 -7.52
N VAL A 168 17.04 -2.99 -8.28
CA VAL A 168 16.95 -2.95 -9.74
C VAL A 168 18.35 -3.02 -10.36
N PRO A 169 18.50 -3.55 -11.60
CA PRO A 169 19.79 -3.62 -12.25
C PRO A 169 20.24 -2.23 -12.72
N LYS A 170 21.30 -1.74 -12.12
CA LYS A 170 21.87 -0.42 -12.43
C LYS A 170 22.13 -0.24 -13.93
N ALA A 171 22.79 -1.23 -14.56
CA ALA A 171 23.14 -1.15 -15.98
C ALA A 171 21.90 -1.04 -16.88
N VAL A 172 20.83 -1.76 -16.56
CA VAL A 172 19.59 -1.75 -17.36
C VAL A 172 18.87 -0.40 -17.20
N VAL A 173 18.76 0.09 -15.98
CA VAL A 173 18.09 1.38 -15.71
C VAL A 173 18.85 2.54 -16.33
N GLU A 174 20.17 2.57 -16.20
CA GLU A 174 21.02 3.63 -16.77
C GLU A 174 21.02 3.62 -18.29
N ALA A 175 20.88 2.44 -18.90
CA ALA A 175 20.84 2.34 -20.36
C ALA A 175 19.54 2.96 -20.92
N ASP A 176 18.40 2.72 -20.30
CA ASP A 176 17.10 3.24 -20.73
C ASP A 176 16.07 3.13 -19.61
N ALA A 177 15.95 4.18 -18.81
CA ALA A 177 15.03 4.22 -17.67
C ALA A 177 13.56 4.09 -18.08
N LYS A 178 13.17 4.67 -19.20
CA LYS A 178 11.77 4.59 -19.69
C LYS A 178 11.41 3.19 -20.15
N LYS A 179 12.35 2.51 -20.81
CA LYS A 179 12.16 1.11 -21.19
C LYS A 179 12.04 0.22 -19.97
N PHE A 180 12.89 0.44 -18.97
CA PHE A 180 12.82 -0.29 -17.70
C PHE A 180 11.47 -0.09 -17.00
N ASP A 181 10.96 1.13 -16.98
CA ASP A 181 9.68 1.46 -16.35
C ASP A 181 8.52 0.63 -16.91
N MET A 182 8.54 0.37 -18.21
CA MET A 182 7.49 -0.42 -18.88
C MET A 182 7.83 -1.91 -18.97
N ASN A 183 9.09 -2.30 -18.81
CA ASN A 183 9.55 -3.68 -18.89
C ASN A 183 10.50 -3.97 -17.74
N PRO A 184 9.97 -4.13 -16.53
CA PRO A 184 10.81 -4.28 -15.34
C PRO A 184 11.65 -5.55 -15.40
N VAL A 185 12.90 -5.41 -14.98
CA VAL A 185 13.86 -6.52 -14.83
C VAL A 185 14.20 -6.58 -13.34
N GLY A 186 13.95 -7.70 -12.71
CA GLY A 186 14.18 -7.89 -11.29
C GLY A 186 14.68 -9.28 -10.96
N SER A 187 14.88 -9.52 -9.68
CA SER A 187 15.38 -10.79 -9.15
C SER A 187 14.28 -11.66 -8.54
N GLY A 188 13.02 -11.30 -8.71
CA GLY A 188 11.89 -12.03 -8.15
C GLY A 188 11.63 -13.39 -8.79
N PRO A 189 10.69 -14.16 -8.23
CA PRO A 189 10.39 -15.52 -8.70
C PRO A 189 9.74 -15.58 -10.09
N TYR A 190 9.08 -14.49 -10.51
CA TYR A 190 8.48 -14.38 -11.84
C TYR A 190 9.12 -13.24 -12.62
N LYS A 191 9.05 -13.32 -13.94
CA LYS A 191 9.39 -12.22 -14.84
C LYS A 191 8.17 -11.83 -15.68
N MET A 192 8.02 -10.55 -15.97
CA MET A 192 6.92 -10.04 -16.78
C MET A 192 7.24 -10.13 -18.27
N THR A 193 6.31 -10.68 -19.04
CA THR A 193 6.44 -10.81 -20.51
C THR A 193 5.42 -9.98 -21.27
N ASP A 194 4.34 -9.53 -20.62
CA ASP A 194 3.39 -8.57 -21.16
C ASP A 194 3.03 -7.58 -20.03
N ASN A 195 3.25 -6.31 -20.27
CA ASN A 195 3.02 -5.25 -19.27
C ASN A 195 1.58 -4.73 -19.26
N GLY A 196 0.71 -5.20 -20.13
CA GLY A 196 -0.70 -4.87 -20.15
C GLY A 196 -1.06 -3.52 -20.76
N ALA A 197 -0.09 -2.70 -21.18
CA ALA A 197 -0.37 -1.36 -21.70
C ALA A 197 -1.26 -1.38 -22.95
N ALA A 198 -1.03 -2.33 -23.84
CA ALA A 198 -1.84 -2.50 -25.06
C ALA A 198 -2.90 -3.60 -24.91
N SER A 199 -2.56 -4.69 -24.25
CA SER A 199 -3.38 -5.91 -24.19
C SER A 199 -4.41 -5.93 -23.07
N GLN A 200 -4.26 -5.08 -22.04
CA GLN A 200 -5.02 -5.13 -20.79
C GLN A 200 -4.85 -6.47 -20.05
N LYS A 201 -3.70 -7.12 -20.26
CA LYS A 201 -3.32 -8.37 -19.60
C LYS A 201 -1.87 -8.29 -19.17
N LEU A 202 -1.61 -8.58 -17.90
CA LEU A 202 -0.25 -8.77 -17.42
C LEU A 202 0.07 -10.26 -17.54
N VAL A 203 1.15 -10.58 -18.21
CA VAL A 203 1.61 -11.97 -18.35
C VAL A 203 2.96 -12.12 -17.66
N PHE A 204 3.07 -13.17 -16.86
CA PHE A 204 4.28 -13.50 -16.12
C PHE A 204 4.68 -14.93 -16.42
N GLU A 205 5.98 -15.15 -16.46
CA GLU A 205 6.57 -16.49 -16.55
C GLU A 205 7.47 -16.72 -15.34
N ARG A 206 7.61 -17.98 -14.96
CA ARG A 206 8.61 -18.36 -13.93
C ARG A 206 9.98 -17.82 -14.33
N ASN A 207 10.66 -17.21 -13.38
CA ASN A 207 12.05 -16.79 -13.55
C ASN A 207 12.97 -17.96 -13.19
N ASP A 208 13.52 -18.64 -14.20
CA ASP A 208 14.40 -19.79 -13.99
C ASP A 208 15.76 -19.42 -13.36
N LYS A 209 16.08 -18.12 -13.33
CA LYS A 209 17.31 -17.61 -12.69
C LYS A 209 17.14 -17.38 -11.19
N TYR A 210 15.90 -17.43 -10.70
CA TYR A 210 15.62 -17.20 -9.29
C TYR A 210 16.15 -18.35 -8.43
N ASN A 211 16.87 -18.01 -7.37
CA ASN A 211 17.39 -18.97 -6.39
C ASN A 211 17.05 -18.59 -4.95
N GLY A 212 16.01 -17.81 -4.76
CA GLY A 212 15.60 -17.28 -3.45
C GLY A 212 14.70 -18.22 -2.65
N PRO A 213 14.19 -17.75 -1.50
CA PRO A 213 13.45 -18.59 -0.54
C PRO A 213 12.02 -18.91 -0.96
N ARG A 214 11.44 -18.16 -1.92
CA ARG A 214 10.05 -18.38 -2.34
C ARG A 214 9.94 -18.51 -3.86
N PRO A 215 10.32 -19.67 -4.43
CA PRO A 215 10.28 -19.87 -5.87
C PRO A 215 8.86 -19.86 -6.42
N ALA A 216 8.73 -19.56 -7.71
CA ALA A 216 7.46 -19.65 -8.43
C ALA A 216 6.96 -21.10 -8.45
N LEU A 217 5.73 -21.33 -8.03
CA LEU A 217 5.10 -22.64 -7.99
C LEU A 217 4.12 -22.86 -9.16
N ALA A 218 4.04 -21.91 -10.08
CA ALA A 218 3.37 -22.05 -11.36
C ALA A 218 4.34 -21.68 -12.48
N LYS A 219 4.15 -22.23 -13.67
CA LYS A 219 5.03 -21.88 -14.81
C LYS A 219 4.73 -20.52 -15.39
N SER A 220 3.46 -20.07 -15.30
CA SER A 220 3.03 -18.78 -15.83
C SER A 220 1.78 -18.28 -15.14
N MET A 221 1.53 -16.98 -15.29
CA MET A 221 0.31 -16.31 -14.80
C MET A 221 -0.18 -15.34 -15.86
N THR A 222 -1.50 -15.21 -15.98
CA THR A 222 -2.15 -14.16 -16.75
C THR A 222 -3.11 -13.41 -15.84
N TRP A 223 -2.90 -12.12 -15.69
CA TRP A 223 -3.80 -11.24 -14.96
C TRP A 223 -4.57 -10.39 -15.97
N GLN A 224 -5.87 -10.56 -16.03
CA GLN A 224 -6.73 -9.70 -16.84
C GLN A 224 -7.09 -8.45 -16.03
N VAL A 225 -6.93 -7.28 -16.63
CA VAL A 225 -7.35 -6.03 -16.01
C VAL A 225 -8.84 -5.85 -16.28
N LEU A 226 -9.65 -6.05 -15.25
CA LEU A 226 -11.11 -6.08 -15.31
C LEU A 226 -11.72 -5.10 -14.30
N PRO A 227 -11.68 -3.80 -14.57
CA PRO A 227 -12.19 -2.80 -13.63
C PRO A 227 -13.71 -2.85 -13.47
N ASP A 228 -14.44 -3.32 -14.49
CA ASP A 228 -15.88 -3.46 -14.43
C ASP A 228 -16.29 -4.63 -13.51
N ASP A 229 -17.13 -4.34 -12.52
CA ASP A 229 -17.55 -5.31 -11.50
C ASP A 229 -18.26 -6.53 -12.12
N THR A 230 -19.16 -6.33 -13.06
CA THR A 230 -19.90 -7.41 -13.72
C THR A 230 -19.00 -8.30 -14.55
N THR A 231 -18.12 -7.68 -15.34
CA THR A 231 -17.14 -8.41 -16.18
C THR A 231 -16.22 -9.26 -15.30
N ARG A 232 -15.71 -8.71 -14.21
CA ARG A 232 -14.81 -9.41 -13.30
C ARG A 232 -15.48 -10.56 -12.59
N THR A 233 -16.71 -10.35 -12.10
CA THR A 233 -17.50 -11.41 -11.45
C THR A 233 -17.86 -12.53 -12.42
N ASN A 234 -18.24 -12.18 -13.65
CA ASN A 234 -18.55 -13.18 -14.69
C ASN A 234 -17.32 -14.01 -15.06
N ALA A 235 -16.14 -13.41 -15.13
CA ALA A 235 -14.89 -14.12 -15.36
C ALA A 235 -14.63 -15.16 -14.26
N MET A 236 -14.94 -14.83 -13.00
CA MET A 236 -14.82 -15.76 -11.88
C MET A 236 -15.85 -16.90 -11.98
N THR A 237 -17.10 -16.56 -12.22
CA THR A 237 -18.20 -17.53 -12.30
C THR A 237 -18.00 -18.51 -13.47
N SER A 238 -17.52 -18.04 -14.61
CA SER A 238 -17.29 -18.87 -15.81
C SER A 238 -16.02 -19.73 -15.71
N GLY A 239 -15.15 -19.47 -14.74
CA GLY A 239 -13.86 -20.13 -14.61
C GLY A 239 -12.79 -19.58 -15.55
N SER A 240 -13.03 -18.45 -16.20
CA SER A 240 -11.99 -17.79 -17.03
C SER A 240 -10.82 -17.31 -16.18
N VAL A 241 -11.07 -16.99 -14.92
CA VAL A 241 -10.05 -16.65 -13.94
C VAL A 241 -10.26 -17.47 -12.68
N GLN A 242 -9.17 -17.70 -11.94
CA GLN A 242 -9.17 -18.50 -10.71
C GLN A 242 -9.24 -17.63 -9.44
N ALA A 243 -8.99 -16.35 -9.56
CA ALA A 243 -9.08 -15.41 -8.44
C ALA A 243 -9.44 -14.02 -8.93
N ILE A 244 -10.20 -13.28 -8.12
CA ILE A 244 -10.48 -11.86 -8.33
C ILE A 244 -10.35 -11.12 -7.00
N ASP A 245 -9.90 -9.87 -7.07
CA ASP A 245 -9.98 -8.93 -5.96
C ASP A 245 -11.32 -8.17 -6.01
N ALA A 246 -11.58 -7.37 -4.97
CA ALA A 246 -12.70 -6.44 -4.90
C ALA A 246 -14.04 -7.06 -5.34
N VAL A 247 -14.42 -8.17 -4.71
CA VAL A 247 -15.73 -8.81 -4.99
C VAL A 247 -16.84 -7.79 -4.71
N PRO A 248 -17.74 -7.54 -5.70
CA PRO A 248 -18.84 -6.60 -5.47
C PRO A 248 -19.77 -7.08 -4.34
N ALA A 249 -20.29 -6.14 -3.58
CA ALA A 249 -21.20 -6.42 -2.47
C ALA A 249 -22.37 -7.33 -2.87
N ALA A 250 -22.95 -7.11 -4.04
CA ALA A 250 -24.05 -7.92 -4.56
C ALA A 250 -23.68 -9.39 -4.79
N ASN A 251 -22.39 -9.69 -4.92
CA ASN A 251 -21.91 -11.03 -5.26
C ASN A 251 -21.27 -11.79 -4.09
N LEU A 252 -21.24 -11.20 -2.90
CA LEU A 252 -20.63 -11.86 -1.73
C LEU A 252 -21.29 -13.19 -1.37
N LYS A 253 -22.59 -13.32 -1.61
CA LYS A 253 -23.36 -14.52 -1.30
C LYS A 253 -23.81 -15.31 -2.53
N THR A 254 -23.57 -14.80 -3.73
CA THR A 254 -24.00 -15.45 -4.98
C THR A 254 -22.92 -16.35 -5.57
N LEU A 255 -21.65 -16.11 -5.23
CA LEU A 255 -20.54 -16.96 -5.64
C LEU A 255 -20.58 -18.25 -4.81
N LYS A 256 -20.61 -19.40 -5.49
CA LYS A 256 -20.78 -20.72 -4.87
C LYS A 256 -19.56 -21.59 -5.08
N ASP A 257 -19.47 -22.66 -4.29
CA ASP A 257 -18.43 -23.67 -4.48
C ASP A 257 -18.29 -24.06 -5.97
N PRO A 258 -17.07 -24.24 -6.49
CA PRO A 258 -15.79 -24.29 -5.76
C PRO A 258 -15.19 -22.91 -5.42
N VAL A 259 -15.91 -21.82 -5.73
CA VAL A 259 -15.45 -20.47 -5.44
C VAL A 259 -15.65 -20.15 -3.96
N LYS A 260 -14.60 -19.76 -3.29
CA LYS A 260 -14.63 -19.25 -1.92
C LYS A 260 -14.50 -17.74 -1.93
N VAL A 261 -15.16 -17.08 -0.99
CA VAL A 261 -15.04 -15.64 -0.77
C VAL A 261 -14.50 -15.42 0.64
N ALA A 262 -13.43 -14.66 0.75
CA ALA A 262 -12.84 -14.28 2.02
C ALA A 262 -12.70 -12.76 2.08
N ALA A 263 -13.05 -12.17 3.22
CA ALA A 263 -12.89 -10.75 3.47
C ALA A 263 -12.16 -10.55 4.80
N GLN A 264 -10.94 -10.02 4.74
CA GLN A 264 -10.11 -9.82 5.92
C GLN A 264 -10.00 -8.33 6.24
N GLN A 265 -10.09 -8.01 7.54
CA GLN A 265 -9.88 -6.64 8.00
C GLN A 265 -8.41 -6.26 7.84
N GLY A 266 -8.15 -5.14 7.17
CA GLY A 266 -6.84 -4.56 7.03
C GLY A 266 -6.86 -3.07 7.34
N PHE A 267 -5.73 -2.42 7.12
CA PHE A 267 -5.59 -0.98 7.27
C PHE A 267 -6.31 -0.22 6.16
N GLY A 268 -6.44 -0.81 4.97
CA GLY A 268 -7.02 -0.13 3.80
C GLY A 268 -8.25 0.70 4.13
N LEU A 269 -8.27 1.96 3.74
CA LEU A 269 -9.26 2.91 4.19
C LEU A 269 -9.85 3.74 3.06
N LEU A 270 -10.98 4.33 3.34
CA LEU A 270 -11.50 5.46 2.59
C LEU A 270 -11.23 6.71 3.41
N PHE A 271 -10.65 7.73 2.79
CA PHE A 271 -10.33 8.97 3.49
C PHE A 271 -11.09 10.17 2.93
N ALA A 272 -11.20 11.21 3.76
CA ALA A 272 -11.48 12.56 3.34
C ALA A 272 -10.15 13.34 3.43
N MET A 273 -9.69 13.87 2.31
CA MET A 273 -8.53 14.76 2.23
C MET A 273 -8.99 16.18 1.92
N PHE A 274 -8.43 17.13 2.61
CA PHE A 274 -8.85 18.53 2.50
C PHE A 274 -7.77 19.37 1.80
N ASN A 275 -8.24 20.31 1.00
CA ASN A 275 -7.40 21.38 0.49
C ASN A 275 -7.26 22.44 1.58
N ASN A 276 -6.10 22.49 2.22
CA ASN A 276 -5.88 23.41 3.35
C ASN A 276 -5.74 24.88 2.92
N THR A 277 -5.76 25.19 1.63
CA THR A 277 -5.88 26.57 1.15
C THR A 277 -7.33 27.08 1.30
N THR A 278 -8.29 26.27 0.88
CA THR A 278 -9.72 26.64 0.92
C THR A 278 -10.42 26.18 2.19
N PHE A 279 -9.97 25.06 2.76
CA PHE A 279 -10.44 24.52 4.05
C PHE A 279 -9.34 24.64 5.12
N SER A 280 -8.75 25.84 5.23
CA SER A 280 -7.69 26.13 6.21
C SER A 280 -8.20 26.10 7.66
N ASN A 281 -9.47 26.44 7.86
CA ASN A 281 -10.08 26.40 9.19
C ASN A 281 -10.40 24.95 9.57
N VAL A 282 -9.86 24.50 10.68
CA VAL A 282 -10.09 23.13 11.19
C VAL A 282 -11.58 22.84 11.39
N LYS A 283 -12.37 23.84 11.74
CA LYS A 283 -13.83 23.69 11.92
C LYS A 283 -14.51 23.25 10.63
N ALA A 284 -14.05 23.74 9.47
CA ALA A 284 -14.60 23.34 8.18
C ALA A 284 -14.32 21.84 7.92
N ARG A 285 -13.11 21.39 8.21
CA ARG A 285 -12.72 20.00 8.03
C ARG A 285 -13.46 19.06 8.99
N GLN A 286 -13.52 19.44 10.26
CA GLN A 286 -14.28 18.68 11.26
C GLN A 286 -15.77 18.60 10.90
N ALA A 287 -16.33 19.70 10.38
CA ALA A 287 -17.73 19.76 9.97
C ALA A 287 -18.06 18.66 8.94
N VAL A 288 -17.21 18.47 7.93
CA VAL A 288 -17.40 17.42 6.94
C VAL A 288 -17.47 16.04 7.60
N LEU A 289 -16.57 15.77 8.54
CA LEU A 289 -16.52 14.47 9.22
C LEU A 289 -17.71 14.25 10.15
N TYR A 290 -18.20 15.29 10.83
CA TYR A 290 -19.41 15.19 11.65
C TYR A 290 -20.70 15.08 10.81
N ALA A 291 -20.66 15.48 9.54
CA ALA A 291 -21.82 15.37 8.66
C ALA A 291 -22.13 13.95 8.23
N LEU A 292 -21.14 13.06 8.25
CA LEU A 292 -21.23 11.74 7.64
C LEU A 292 -22.02 10.75 8.49
N ASP A 293 -22.90 9.98 7.82
CA ASP A 293 -23.64 8.88 8.40
C ASP A 293 -22.80 7.60 8.31
N TYR A 294 -21.93 7.41 9.27
CA TYR A 294 -20.96 6.30 9.27
C TYR A 294 -21.66 4.92 9.28
N ALA A 295 -22.74 4.80 10.01
CA ALA A 295 -23.51 3.54 10.05
C ALA A 295 -24.08 3.20 8.67
N LYS A 296 -24.69 4.17 8.01
CA LYS A 296 -25.26 3.97 6.67
C LYS A 296 -24.17 3.73 5.62
N ILE A 297 -23.08 4.47 5.70
CA ILE A 297 -21.92 4.30 4.81
C ILE A 297 -21.37 2.88 4.93
N CYS A 298 -21.14 2.39 6.13
CA CYS A 298 -20.54 1.08 6.36
C CYS A 298 -21.52 -0.08 6.15
N ASP A 299 -22.75 0.01 6.67
CA ASP A 299 -23.70 -1.08 6.65
C ASP A 299 -24.42 -1.19 5.29
N THR A 300 -24.84 -0.08 4.72
CA THR A 300 -25.52 -0.04 3.43
C THR A 300 -24.54 0.16 2.28
N GLY A 301 -23.72 1.20 2.35
CA GLY A 301 -22.78 1.56 1.29
C GLY A 301 -21.72 0.50 1.05
N MET A 302 -21.23 -0.12 2.11
CA MET A 302 -20.17 -1.13 2.06
C MET A 302 -20.66 -2.56 2.36
N ALA A 303 -21.98 -2.74 2.47
CA ALA A 303 -22.58 -4.05 2.79
C ALA A 303 -21.95 -4.72 4.04
N GLY A 304 -21.59 -3.94 5.05
CA GLY A 304 -20.96 -4.43 6.27
C GLY A 304 -19.47 -4.70 6.15
N LEU A 305 -18.84 -4.42 5.01
CA LEU A 305 -17.42 -4.66 4.77
C LEU A 305 -16.53 -3.45 5.12
N ALA A 306 -16.98 -2.63 6.05
CA ALA A 306 -16.22 -1.51 6.56
C ALA A 306 -16.58 -1.25 8.02
N THR A 307 -15.61 -0.75 8.77
CA THR A 307 -15.79 -0.36 10.17
C THR A 307 -15.50 1.14 10.28
N PRO A 308 -16.40 1.95 10.86
CA PRO A 308 -16.15 3.37 11.05
C PRO A 308 -14.82 3.59 11.78
N ALA A 309 -14.04 4.56 11.31
CA ALA A 309 -12.73 4.84 11.91
C ALA A 309 -12.88 5.43 13.30
N THR A 310 -12.22 4.83 14.29
CA THR A 310 -12.13 5.35 15.66
C THR A 310 -10.70 5.76 16.00
N CYS A 311 -9.80 5.60 15.06
CA CYS A 311 -8.39 5.96 15.12
C CYS A 311 -7.86 6.01 13.69
N PHE A 312 -6.67 6.55 13.50
CA PHE A 312 -5.98 6.48 12.20
C PHE A 312 -5.76 5.03 11.76
N VAL A 313 -5.40 4.13 12.68
CA VAL A 313 -5.29 2.69 12.40
C VAL A 313 -6.57 1.96 12.82
N GLN A 314 -6.81 0.79 12.22
CA GLN A 314 -7.94 -0.07 12.57
C GLN A 314 -7.78 -0.68 13.97
N ASP A 315 -8.89 -1.09 14.57
CA ASP A 315 -8.90 -1.58 15.96
C ASP A 315 -8.06 -2.83 16.20
N GLY A 316 -7.81 -3.64 15.19
CA GLY A 316 -6.92 -4.80 15.28
C GLY A 316 -5.44 -4.48 15.15
N HIS A 317 -5.05 -3.25 14.84
CA HIS A 317 -3.65 -2.88 14.69
C HIS A 317 -2.94 -2.84 16.05
N PRO A 318 -1.68 -3.30 16.14
CA PRO A 318 -0.93 -3.33 17.42
C PRO A 318 -0.80 -1.97 18.12
N ALA A 319 -0.81 -0.86 17.38
CA ALA A 319 -0.71 0.48 17.96
C ALA A 319 -2.08 1.13 18.24
N TYR A 320 -3.16 0.41 18.02
CA TYR A 320 -4.50 0.98 18.18
C TYR A 320 -4.76 1.46 19.59
N LYS A 321 -5.34 2.65 19.66
CA LYS A 321 -6.01 3.20 20.85
C LYS A 321 -7.05 4.16 20.32
N LYS A 322 -8.26 4.08 20.83
CA LYS A 322 -9.33 5.02 20.45
C LYS A 322 -8.81 6.44 20.51
N ALA A 323 -8.93 7.17 19.42
CA ALA A 323 -8.41 8.53 19.32
C ALA A 323 -9.18 9.51 20.22
N LYS A 324 -8.54 10.60 20.54
CA LYS A 324 -9.13 11.65 21.38
C LYS A 324 -10.45 12.17 20.81
N THR A 325 -10.52 12.38 19.50
CA THR A 325 -11.74 12.77 18.81
C THR A 325 -12.18 11.63 17.89
N VAL A 326 -13.42 11.15 18.09
CA VAL A 326 -14.06 10.16 17.23
C VAL A 326 -15.28 10.82 16.60
N TYR A 327 -15.34 10.79 15.27
CA TYR A 327 -16.43 11.41 14.53
C TYR A 327 -17.61 10.46 14.41
N SER A 328 -18.78 10.96 14.75
CA SER A 328 -20.06 10.31 14.55
C SER A 328 -21.02 11.32 13.96
N LYS A 329 -22.10 10.86 13.33
CA LYS A 329 -23.06 11.75 12.69
C LYS A 329 -23.64 12.73 13.70
N ASP A 330 -23.41 14.01 13.47
CA ASP A 330 -23.97 15.12 14.21
C ASP A 330 -24.19 16.29 13.25
N ALA A 331 -25.32 16.26 12.56
CA ALA A 331 -25.62 17.24 11.52
C ALA A 331 -25.72 18.67 12.07
N ALA A 332 -26.26 18.84 13.27
CA ALA A 332 -26.40 20.15 13.89
C ALA A 332 -25.03 20.77 14.21
N LYS A 333 -24.13 19.96 14.77
CA LYS A 333 -22.75 20.38 15.05
C LYS A 333 -21.99 20.67 13.77
N ALA A 334 -22.13 19.80 12.75
CA ALA A 334 -21.51 20.01 11.46
C ALA A 334 -21.93 21.33 10.81
N LYS A 335 -23.21 21.61 10.82
CA LYS A 335 -23.77 22.85 10.28
C LYS A 335 -23.24 24.09 11.00
N SER A 336 -23.18 24.05 12.34
CA SER A 336 -22.66 25.14 13.17
C SER A 336 -21.17 25.39 12.87
N LEU A 337 -20.35 24.34 12.84
CA LEU A 337 -18.91 24.46 12.53
C LEU A 337 -18.67 25.00 11.13
N LEU A 338 -19.44 24.55 10.14
CA LEU A 338 -19.30 25.00 8.78
C LEU A 338 -19.66 26.48 8.63
N SER A 339 -20.72 26.92 9.31
CA SER A 339 -21.13 28.31 9.37
C SER A 339 -20.06 29.19 10.04
N GLU A 340 -19.50 28.74 11.17
CA GLU A 340 -18.41 29.46 11.84
C GLU A 340 -17.16 29.57 10.95
N ALA A 341 -16.92 28.60 10.10
CA ALA A 341 -15.82 28.63 9.13
C ALA A 341 -16.12 29.47 7.89
N GLY A 342 -17.35 29.94 7.73
CA GLY A 342 -17.75 30.76 6.60
C GLY A 342 -17.87 30.00 5.28
N ILE A 343 -18.07 28.67 5.32
CA ILE A 343 -18.18 27.83 4.13
C ILE A 343 -19.64 27.76 3.67
N THR A 344 -19.87 28.13 2.41
CA THR A 344 -21.21 28.09 1.78
C THR A 344 -21.24 27.13 0.57
N THR A 345 -20.06 26.75 0.05
CA THR A 345 -19.91 25.85 -1.09
C THR A 345 -18.82 24.85 -0.78
N ILE A 346 -19.05 23.58 -1.15
CA ILE A 346 -18.06 22.51 -1.07
C ILE A 346 -17.85 21.94 -2.47
N ASN A 347 -16.62 22.04 -2.97
CA ASN A 347 -16.21 21.33 -4.19
C ASN A 347 -15.78 19.92 -3.78
N LEU A 348 -16.66 18.97 -3.98
CA LEU A 348 -16.48 17.56 -3.58
C LEU A 348 -15.99 16.75 -4.78
N LEU A 349 -14.79 16.19 -4.66
CA LEU A 349 -14.18 15.33 -5.66
C LEU A 349 -14.09 13.92 -5.10
N CYS A 350 -14.50 12.92 -5.87
CA CYS A 350 -14.39 11.51 -5.50
C CYS A 350 -13.67 10.75 -6.60
N THR A 351 -12.91 9.72 -6.23
CA THR A 351 -12.45 8.75 -7.22
C THR A 351 -13.62 7.82 -7.60
N ASP A 352 -13.53 7.22 -8.79
CA ASP A 352 -14.64 6.43 -9.35
C ASP A 352 -14.55 4.92 -9.08
N HIS A 353 -13.74 4.50 -8.10
CA HIS A 353 -13.59 3.09 -7.76
C HIS A 353 -14.96 2.43 -7.49
N GLY A 354 -15.22 1.31 -8.18
CA GLY A 354 -16.51 0.62 -8.11
C GLY A 354 -16.87 0.12 -6.72
N TRP A 355 -15.89 -0.32 -5.94
CA TRP A 355 -16.15 -0.94 -4.65
C TRP A 355 -16.77 0.00 -3.60
N PHE A 356 -16.67 1.32 -3.77
CA PHE A 356 -17.40 2.25 -2.90
C PHE A 356 -18.42 3.11 -3.64
N SER A 357 -18.89 2.65 -4.80
CA SER A 357 -19.91 3.37 -5.61
C SER A 357 -21.18 3.70 -4.84
N ALA A 358 -21.63 2.81 -3.96
CA ALA A 358 -22.80 3.07 -3.13
C ALA A 358 -22.56 4.03 -1.96
N VAL A 359 -21.31 4.27 -1.63
CA VAL A 359 -20.91 5.22 -0.56
C VAL A 359 -20.96 6.67 -1.05
N ARG A 360 -20.56 6.92 -2.29
CA ARG A 360 -20.48 8.30 -2.85
C ARG A 360 -21.78 9.08 -2.73
N PRO A 361 -22.94 8.56 -3.14
CA PRO A 361 -24.19 9.30 -2.99
C PRO A 361 -24.56 9.55 -1.53
N ILE A 362 -24.24 8.65 -0.61
CA ILE A 362 -24.49 8.87 0.82
C ILE A 362 -23.70 10.07 1.34
N ILE A 363 -22.42 10.13 1.03
CA ILE A 363 -21.55 11.25 1.43
C ILE A 363 -22.07 12.56 0.84
N ARG A 364 -22.39 12.57 -0.45
CA ARG A 364 -22.91 13.75 -1.14
C ARG A 364 -24.20 14.26 -0.47
N GLU A 365 -25.15 13.36 -0.20
CA GLU A 365 -26.41 13.70 0.47
C GLU A 365 -26.16 14.25 1.89
N ASN A 366 -25.24 13.65 2.64
CA ASN A 366 -24.90 14.12 3.99
C ASN A 366 -24.38 15.55 3.96
N LEU A 367 -23.56 15.91 2.97
CA LEU A 367 -23.03 17.26 2.83
C LEU A 367 -24.10 18.23 2.34
N GLU A 368 -24.93 17.83 1.39
CA GLU A 368 -26.04 18.65 0.91
C GLU A 368 -27.05 18.98 2.02
N ALA A 369 -27.24 18.04 2.93
CA ALA A 369 -28.13 18.24 4.09
C ALA A 369 -27.68 19.34 5.03
N LEU A 370 -26.44 19.81 4.95
CA LEU A 370 -25.93 20.94 5.72
C LEU A 370 -26.43 22.30 5.19
N GLY A 371 -27.14 22.32 4.09
CA GLY A 371 -27.66 23.54 3.48
C GLY A 371 -26.64 24.33 2.66
N VAL A 372 -25.50 23.74 2.37
CA VAL A 372 -24.48 24.33 1.50
C VAL A 372 -24.60 23.81 0.08
N THR A 373 -24.07 24.55 -0.88
CA THR A 373 -23.97 24.10 -2.26
C THR A 373 -22.85 23.09 -2.39
N VAL A 374 -23.16 21.89 -2.88
CA VAL A 374 -22.15 20.86 -3.15
C VAL A 374 -21.95 20.75 -4.67
N LYS A 375 -20.77 21.10 -5.11
CA LYS A 375 -20.34 20.91 -6.51
C LYS A 375 -19.58 19.59 -6.57
N TYR A 376 -20.19 18.61 -7.19
CA TYR A 376 -19.69 17.24 -7.20
C TYR A 376 -18.99 16.89 -8.51
N ASP A 377 -17.84 16.24 -8.42
CA ASP A 377 -17.11 15.69 -9.56
C ASP A 377 -16.53 14.34 -9.21
N GLU A 378 -16.34 13.51 -10.22
CA GLU A 378 -15.88 12.14 -10.06
C GLU A 378 -14.91 11.82 -11.18
N LYS A 379 -13.75 11.28 -10.86
CA LYS A 379 -12.68 11.00 -11.81
C LYS A 379 -12.02 9.66 -11.52
N LYS A 380 -11.39 9.06 -12.53
CA LYS A 380 -10.46 7.94 -12.32
C LYS A 380 -9.33 8.38 -11.39
N SER A 381 -8.75 7.44 -10.64
CA SER A 381 -7.70 7.75 -9.67
C SER A 381 -6.54 8.55 -10.27
N ALA A 382 -6.00 8.11 -11.41
CA ALA A 382 -4.90 8.81 -12.06
C ALA A 382 -5.27 10.24 -12.46
N ASP A 383 -6.45 10.44 -13.03
CA ASP A 383 -6.96 11.75 -13.42
C ASP A 383 -7.23 12.65 -12.22
N THR A 384 -7.70 12.07 -11.12
CA THR A 384 -7.91 12.78 -9.86
C THR A 384 -6.62 13.43 -9.36
N TYR A 385 -5.56 12.65 -9.28
CA TYR A 385 -4.29 13.16 -8.78
C TYR A 385 -3.58 14.07 -9.77
N SER A 386 -3.71 13.83 -11.06
CA SER A 386 -3.24 14.77 -12.08
C SER A 386 -3.95 16.12 -11.98
N PHE A 387 -5.25 16.09 -11.76
CA PHE A 387 -6.06 17.31 -11.58
C PHE A 387 -5.61 18.10 -10.34
N ILE A 388 -5.43 17.42 -9.21
CA ILE A 388 -5.00 18.06 -7.97
C ILE A 388 -3.57 18.60 -8.11
N ASP A 389 -2.66 17.80 -8.64
CA ASP A 389 -1.25 18.15 -8.78
C ASP A 389 -1.03 19.30 -9.79
N SER A 390 -1.92 19.46 -10.75
CA SER A 390 -1.86 20.56 -11.71
C SER A 390 -2.13 21.93 -11.09
N GLY A 391 -2.86 21.96 -9.96
CA GLY A 391 -3.28 23.21 -9.33
C GLY A 391 -4.26 24.05 -10.15
N GLN A 392 -4.83 23.50 -11.23
CA GLN A 392 -5.65 24.24 -12.19
C GLN A 392 -7.14 24.22 -11.90
N GLY A 393 -7.60 23.37 -11.01
CA GLY A 393 -9.02 23.23 -10.76
C GLY A 393 -9.41 23.43 -9.30
N ALA A 394 -10.69 23.74 -9.08
CA ALA A 394 -11.24 23.90 -7.74
C ALA A 394 -11.58 22.54 -7.13
N TRP A 395 -11.07 22.27 -5.94
CA TRP A 395 -11.47 21.15 -5.11
C TRP A 395 -11.27 21.52 -3.65
N ASP A 396 -12.15 21.07 -2.78
CA ASP A 396 -12.08 21.32 -1.34
C ASP A 396 -11.89 20.05 -0.55
N VAL A 397 -12.62 19.01 -0.94
CA VAL A 397 -12.62 17.69 -0.27
C VAL A 397 -12.45 16.62 -1.32
N LEU A 398 -11.48 15.73 -1.11
CA LEU A 398 -11.31 14.52 -1.90
C LEU A 398 -11.71 13.31 -1.06
N ILE A 399 -12.60 12.49 -1.60
CA ILE A 399 -12.92 11.17 -1.04
C ILE A 399 -12.26 10.13 -1.94
N ALA A 400 -11.35 9.38 -1.36
CA ALA A 400 -10.56 8.40 -2.10
C ALA A 400 -10.07 7.27 -1.19
N PRO A 401 -9.73 6.11 -1.77
CA PRO A 401 -9.11 5.02 -1.02
C PRO A 401 -7.61 5.21 -0.85
N GLY A 402 -7.04 4.57 0.15
CA GLY A 402 -5.61 4.49 0.33
C GLY A 402 -5.23 3.27 1.16
N ASP A 403 -4.09 2.67 0.84
CA ASP A 403 -3.61 1.49 1.54
C ASP A 403 -2.07 1.39 1.55
N PRO A 404 -1.39 2.26 2.30
CA PRO A 404 0.06 2.16 2.44
C PRO A 404 0.53 0.90 3.17
N SER A 405 -0.39 0.11 3.75
CA SER A 405 -0.02 -1.16 4.40
C SER A 405 0.56 -2.18 3.41
N VAL A 406 0.40 -1.97 2.11
CA VAL A 406 1.10 -2.76 1.08
C VAL A 406 2.63 -2.60 1.15
N PHE A 407 3.12 -1.53 1.76
CA PHE A 407 4.55 -1.25 1.93
C PHE A 407 5.08 -1.59 3.33
N GLY A 408 4.22 -1.71 4.31
CA GLY A 408 4.59 -2.00 5.68
C GLY A 408 3.42 -1.80 6.63
N ASN A 409 3.54 -2.31 7.86
CA ASN A 409 2.41 -2.31 8.81
C ASN A 409 2.65 -1.47 10.06
N ASP A 410 3.86 -0.97 10.29
CA ASP A 410 4.10 -0.13 11.45
C ASP A 410 3.45 1.25 11.31
N ALA A 411 3.04 1.82 12.43
CA ALA A 411 2.31 3.09 12.44
C ALA A 411 3.12 4.25 11.85
N ASP A 412 4.43 4.23 11.98
CA ASP A 412 5.29 5.27 11.41
C ASP A 412 5.18 5.28 9.89
N LEU A 413 5.35 4.13 9.24
CA LEU A 413 5.24 4.02 7.79
C LEU A 413 3.86 4.46 7.32
N LEU A 414 2.80 3.97 7.98
CA LEU A 414 1.42 4.27 7.59
C LEU A 414 1.12 5.77 7.66
N MET A 415 1.60 6.45 8.71
CA MET A 415 1.42 7.90 8.85
C MET A 415 2.30 8.70 7.88
N ARG A 416 3.53 8.27 7.66
CA ARG A 416 4.46 9.00 6.78
C ARG A 416 3.99 9.05 5.35
N TRP A 417 3.24 8.06 4.90
CA TRP A 417 2.71 8.07 3.54
C TRP A 417 1.96 9.36 3.22
N TRP A 418 1.09 9.81 4.10
CA TRP A 418 0.28 11.01 3.88
C TRP A 418 0.77 12.26 4.61
N TYR A 419 1.35 12.10 5.80
CA TYR A 419 1.60 13.24 6.68
C TYR A 419 3.06 13.72 6.70
N SER A 420 3.90 13.07 5.93
CA SER A 420 5.30 13.45 5.73
C SER A 420 5.63 13.52 4.25
N GLY A 421 6.48 14.10 3.67
CA GLY A 421 6.76 14.14 2.24
C GLY A 421 5.92 15.19 1.48
N ASP A 422 6.62 15.88 0.59
CA ASP A 422 6.11 17.09 -0.04
C ASP A 422 4.95 16.86 -1.01
N VAL A 423 4.89 15.69 -1.67
CA VAL A 423 3.84 15.41 -2.63
C VAL A 423 2.46 15.49 -1.96
N TRP A 424 2.31 14.80 -0.84
CA TRP A 424 1.03 14.81 -0.13
C TRP A 424 0.83 16.06 0.71
N THR A 425 1.83 16.48 1.48
CA THR A 425 1.67 17.56 2.45
C THR A 425 1.63 18.94 1.80
N GLU A 426 2.41 19.14 0.74
CA GLU A 426 2.51 20.42 0.05
C GLU A 426 1.67 20.46 -1.23
N SER A 427 1.96 19.57 -2.19
CA SER A 427 1.36 19.64 -3.53
C SER A 427 -0.13 19.28 -3.52
N ARG A 428 -0.56 18.44 -2.61
CA ARG A 428 -1.95 17.94 -2.56
C ARG A 428 -2.76 18.58 -1.46
N MET A 429 -2.38 18.40 -0.21
CA MET A 429 -3.12 18.94 0.93
C MET A 429 -2.90 20.44 1.16
N HIS A 430 -1.80 21.01 0.67
CA HIS A 430 -1.40 22.38 1.00
C HIS A 430 -1.36 22.60 2.52
N TRP A 431 -0.89 21.60 3.24
CA TRP A 431 -0.86 21.56 4.70
C TRP A 431 0.54 21.84 5.26
N LYS A 432 1.59 21.56 4.48
CA LYS A 432 2.97 21.85 4.83
C LYS A 432 3.14 23.33 5.11
N GLY A 433 3.93 23.65 6.14
CA GLY A 433 4.13 25.04 6.60
C GLY A 433 3.12 25.50 7.66
N SER A 434 2.08 24.73 7.94
CA SER A 434 1.18 25.01 9.05
C SER A 434 1.79 24.57 10.39
N GLU A 435 1.32 25.16 11.49
CA GLU A 435 1.73 24.73 12.83
C GLU A 435 1.37 23.27 13.09
N SER A 436 0.22 22.82 12.58
CA SER A 436 -0.23 21.45 12.69
C SER A 436 0.74 20.47 12.03
N GLN A 437 1.14 20.73 10.79
CA GLN A 437 2.07 19.84 10.07
C GLN A 437 3.45 19.83 10.74
N ALA A 438 3.94 20.99 11.15
CA ALA A 438 5.22 21.09 11.85
C ALA A 438 5.22 20.27 13.15
N ALA A 439 4.14 20.31 13.90
CA ALA A 439 3.99 19.53 15.13
C ALA A 439 3.92 18.01 14.86
N VAL A 440 3.16 17.60 13.85
CA VAL A 440 3.08 16.18 13.44
C VAL A 440 4.45 15.69 13.00
N GLN A 441 5.15 16.45 12.15
CA GLN A 441 6.48 16.08 11.67
C GLN A 441 7.47 15.92 12.84
N LYS A 442 7.45 16.84 13.78
CA LYS A 442 8.31 16.78 14.97
C LYS A 442 8.05 15.50 15.78
N LEU A 443 6.78 15.19 16.02
CA LEU A 443 6.40 13.98 16.78
C LEU A 443 6.79 12.71 16.02
N LEU A 444 6.61 12.67 14.70
CA LEU A 444 7.06 11.55 13.87
C LEU A 444 8.57 11.34 14.00
N ASP A 445 9.35 12.42 13.92
CA ASP A 445 10.80 12.36 14.00
C ASP A 445 11.30 11.98 15.41
N GLU A 446 10.57 12.33 16.44
CA GLU A 446 10.85 11.88 17.81
C GLU A 446 10.52 10.40 17.99
N ALA A 447 9.37 9.94 17.48
CA ALA A 447 8.90 8.57 17.66
C ALA A 447 9.82 7.53 17.04
N VAL A 448 10.44 7.81 15.90
CA VAL A 448 11.35 6.85 15.23
C VAL A 448 12.61 6.57 16.01
N LYS A 449 12.97 7.42 16.96
CA LYS A 449 14.14 7.23 17.83
C LYS A 449 13.80 6.45 19.10
N LEU A 450 12.53 6.17 19.31
CA LEU A 450 12.03 5.38 20.43
C LEU A 450 11.78 3.94 19.99
N GLU A 451 11.57 3.06 20.95
CA GLU A 451 11.21 1.67 20.71
C GLU A 451 10.24 1.16 21.77
N GLY A 452 9.59 0.05 21.49
CA GLY A 452 8.66 -0.59 22.43
C GLY A 452 7.47 0.30 22.77
N ASP A 453 7.04 0.24 24.03
CA ASP A 453 5.84 0.95 24.51
C ASP A 453 5.96 2.46 24.42
N LYS A 454 7.15 3.00 24.58
CA LYS A 454 7.38 4.44 24.44
C LYS A 454 7.15 4.92 23.01
N GLN A 455 7.55 4.12 22.03
CA GLN A 455 7.32 4.41 20.62
C GLN A 455 5.82 4.35 20.32
N VAL A 456 5.13 3.30 20.75
CA VAL A 456 3.69 3.14 20.55
C VAL A 456 2.92 4.30 21.19
N SER A 457 3.27 4.69 22.41
CA SER A 457 2.64 5.83 23.09
C SER A 457 2.81 7.14 22.31
N LYS A 458 3.99 7.34 21.71
CA LYS A 458 4.23 8.53 20.89
C LYS A 458 3.39 8.50 19.61
N TRP A 459 3.27 7.34 18.96
CA TRP A 459 2.38 7.21 17.82
C TRP A 459 0.92 7.49 18.17
N GLN A 460 0.47 7.03 19.33
CA GLN A 460 -0.89 7.29 19.81
C GLN A 460 -1.13 8.78 20.08
N GLU A 461 -0.12 9.49 20.56
CA GLU A 461 -0.17 10.95 20.69
C GLU A 461 -0.37 11.64 19.33
N ILE A 462 0.30 11.12 18.27
CA ILE A 462 0.12 11.63 16.92
C ILE A 462 -1.28 11.31 16.40
N PHE A 463 -1.80 10.10 16.66
CA PHE A 463 -3.17 9.74 16.28
C PHE A 463 -4.19 10.71 16.89
N ASP A 464 -4.00 11.09 18.14
CA ASP A 464 -4.89 12.06 18.81
C ASP A 464 -4.84 13.43 18.11
N LYS A 465 -3.64 13.88 17.76
CA LYS A 465 -3.48 15.15 17.06
C LYS A 465 -4.10 15.11 15.67
N LEU A 466 -3.91 14.04 14.92
CA LEU A 466 -4.51 13.86 13.60
C LEU A 466 -6.04 13.80 13.68
N SER A 467 -6.58 13.22 14.76
CA SER A 467 -8.03 13.17 14.97
C SER A 467 -8.65 14.55 15.22
N GLU A 468 -7.87 15.50 15.68
CA GLU A 468 -8.33 16.88 15.88
C GLU A 468 -8.11 17.75 14.66
N ASP A 469 -6.92 17.69 14.07
CA ASP A 469 -6.50 18.56 12.96
C ASP A 469 -7.05 18.13 11.61
N VAL A 470 -7.24 16.86 11.41
CA VAL A 470 -7.84 16.19 10.26
C VAL A 470 -7.50 16.79 8.89
N PRO A 471 -6.22 16.92 8.52
CA PRO A 471 -5.85 17.39 7.18
C PRO A 471 -6.19 16.35 6.10
N LEU A 472 -6.08 15.10 6.44
CA LEU A 472 -6.58 13.91 5.79
C LEU A 472 -6.95 12.96 6.92
N TYR A 473 -8.09 12.32 6.85
CA TYR A 473 -8.50 11.44 7.92
C TYR A 473 -9.34 10.27 7.41
N PRO A 474 -9.20 9.07 7.99
CA PRO A 474 -10.01 7.93 7.58
C PRO A 474 -11.48 8.11 7.95
N ILE A 475 -12.34 7.74 7.00
CA ILE A 475 -13.80 7.60 7.22
C ILE A 475 -14.08 6.22 7.80
N PHE A 476 -13.49 5.20 7.16
CA PHE A 476 -13.61 3.81 7.61
C PHE A 476 -12.37 3.01 7.19
N HIS A 477 -12.15 1.88 7.84
CA HIS A 477 -11.22 0.84 7.41
C HIS A 477 -12.02 -0.30 6.80
N ARG A 478 -11.54 -0.87 5.68
CA ARG A 478 -12.32 -1.88 4.95
C ARG A 478 -11.79 -3.29 5.12
N LYS A 479 -12.70 -4.23 4.96
CA LYS A 479 -12.37 -5.61 4.66
C LYS A 479 -12.29 -5.75 3.14
N ALA A 480 -11.20 -6.34 2.64
CA ALA A 480 -11.00 -6.52 1.21
C ALA A 480 -11.50 -7.91 0.80
N PRO A 481 -12.64 -8.02 0.10
CA PRO A 481 -13.15 -9.31 -0.28
C PRO A 481 -12.43 -9.86 -1.53
N THR A 482 -11.93 -11.09 -1.41
CA THR A 482 -11.27 -11.85 -2.46
C THR A 482 -12.08 -13.09 -2.76
N ALA A 483 -12.31 -13.40 -4.03
CA ALA A 483 -12.88 -14.66 -4.45
C ALA A 483 -11.84 -15.51 -5.17
N TYR A 484 -11.84 -16.80 -4.94
CA TYR A 484 -10.88 -17.71 -5.55
C TYR A 484 -11.42 -19.13 -5.68
N ASP A 485 -10.92 -19.83 -6.69
CA ASP A 485 -11.24 -21.24 -6.91
C ASP A 485 -10.36 -22.10 -5.99
N SER A 486 -10.97 -22.63 -4.94
CA SER A 486 -10.27 -23.40 -3.92
C SER A 486 -9.84 -24.80 -4.39
N THR A 487 -10.32 -25.26 -5.55
CA THR A 487 -10.01 -26.59 -6.06
C THR A 487 -8.86 -26.59 -7.07
N THR A 488 -8.61 -25.47 -7.76
CA THR A 488 -7.58 -25.37 -8.78
C THR A 488 -6.37 -24.55 -8.35
N LEU A 489 -6.52 -23.65 -7.39
CA LEU A 489 -5.37 -22.97 -6.77
C LEU A 489 -4.89 -23.73 -5.56
N GLU A 490 -3.61 -24.04 -5.53
CA GLU A 490 -2.96 -24.70 -4.41
C GLU A 490 -2.24 -23.66 -3.54
N ASN A 491 -2.49 -23.68 -2.24
CA ASN A 491 -1.84 -22.82 -1.27
C ASN A 491 -2.07 -21.32 -1.49
N PHE A 492 -3.15 -20.95 -2.15
CA PHE A 492 -3.54 -19.55 -2.29
C PHE A 492 -4.09 -19.02 -0.97
N LYS A 493 -3.66 -17.82 -0.60
CA LYS A 493 -4.13 -17.14 0.62
C LYS A 493 -4.66 -15.76 0.25
N PRO A 494 -5.93 -15.48 0.53
CA PRO A 494 -6.42 -14.10 0.51
C PRO A 494 -5.63 -13.26 1.50
N ILE A 495 -5.39 -12.01 1.14
CA ILE A 495 -4.61 -11.10 1.96
C ILE A 495 -5.44 -9.89 2.37
N ALA A 496 -5.10 -9.28 3.49
CA ALA A 496 -5.77 -8.08 3.99
C ALA A 496 -5.25 -6.78 3.33
N LEU A 497 -4.38 -6.91 2.33
CA LEU A 497 -3.83 -5.81 1.56
C LEU A 497 -4.62 -5.58 0.28
N THR A 498 -4.48 -4.40 -0.31
CA THR A 498 -5.02 -4.13 -1.64
C THR A 498 -4.19 -4.87 -2.69
N GLY A 499 -4.81 -5.81 -3.39
CA GLY A 499 -4.17 -6.63 -4.41
C GLY A 499 -4.23 -8.12 -4.11
N LEU A 500 -3.62 -8.90 -5.00
CA LEU A 500 -3.51 -10.35 -4.87
C LEU A 500 -2.03 -10.75 -4.89
N SER A 501 -1.69 -11.78 -4.14
CA SER A 501 -0.35 -12.38 -4.19
C SER A 501 -0.46 -13.87 -4.52
N PHE A 502 0.32 -14.27 -5.51
CA PHE A 502 0.44 -15.66 -5.96
C PHE A 502 1.82 -16.25 -5.68
N VAL A 503 2.65 -15.53 -4.94
CA VAL A 503 3.94 -16.09 -4.50
C VAL A 503 3.63 -17.20 -3.50
N GLY A 504 4.17 -18.39 -3.75
CA GLY A 504 3.86 -19.58 -2.95
C GLY A 504 2.59 -20.32 -3.37
N THR A 505 1.94 -19.89 -4.45
CA THR A 505 0.69 -20.49 -4.96
C THR A 505 0.98 -21.32 -6.22
N GLY A 506 0.43 -22.53 -6.26
CA GLY A 506 0.43 -23.38 -7.42
C GLY A 506 -0.93 -23.47 -8.08
N SER A 507 -1.01 -24.11 -9.24
CA SER A 507 -2.25 -24.30 -9.99
C SER A 507 -2.32 -25.67 -10.59
N THR A 508 -3.51 -26.29 -10.51
CA THR A 508 -3.76 -27.56 -11.19
C THR A 508 -4.14 -27.38 -12.66
N LYS A 509 -4.43 -26.13 -13.08
CA LYS A 509 -4.73 -25.84 -14.49
C LYS A 509 -3.44 -25.79 -15.32
N SER A 510 -3.53 -26.27 -16.54
CA SER A 510 -2.42 -26.28 -17.50
C SER A 510 -2.60 -25.23 -18.59
#